data_564ea71363afda7ec47d8259bbd70abc
#
_entry.id   564ea71363afda7ec47d8259bbd70abc
#
_cell.length_a   1.000
_cell.length_b   1.000
_cell.length_c   1.000
_cell.angle_alpha   90.00
_cell.angle_beta   90.00
_cell.angle_gamma   90.00
#
_symmetry.space_group_name_H-M   'P 1'
#
loop_
_entity.id
_entity.type
_entity.pdbx_description
1 polymer ?
#
loop_
_entity_poly.entity_id
_entity_poly.type
_entity_poly.pdbx_seq_one_letter_code
_entity_poly.pdbx_strand_id
1 'polypeptide(L)'
;ANYLDIDADNDGIPDNVEGQSTLGYVAPSGVDANGNGLDDAYEGAGYISVPTNTDTVDAPDYLDADSDNDGLTDIVENNEGVAIATGVDTDGDGLDDAWDDVVGNDVNDNINTPNAATLGDEDGDGEVDYRDILDSDNDGVADNVDPDDDNDGVLDTTELGGVDPFADADGDGFPNNVDPDFTGFPDADNDGTPDYLDLDSDNDGIT
;
A
#
# COMPACT_ATOMS: atom_id res chain seq x y z
N ALA A 1 -15.93 18.04 -3.60
CA ALA A 1 -15.16 18.96 -2.72
C ALA A 1 -14.62 18.10 -1.58
N ASN A 2 -13.31 18.10 -1.34
CA ASN A 2 -12.61 17.21 -0.42
C ASN A 2 -13.27 16.98 0.96
N TYR A 3 -14.04 17.88 1.49
CA TYR A 3 -14.77 17.70 2.77
C TYR A 3 -16.05 16.84 2.67
N LEU A 4 -16.39 16.36 1.50
CA LEU A 4 -17.49 15.43 1.22
C LEU A 4 -16.99 14.19 0.48
N ASP A 5 -15.70 14.06 0.34
CA ASP A 5 -14.97 13.06 -0.38
C ASP A 5 -14.13 12.33 0.65
N ILE A 6 -14.30 11.05 0.80
CA ILE A 6 -13.61 10.27 1.81
C ILE A 6 -12.33 9.63 1.30
N ASP A 7 -12.02 9.80 0.01
CA ASP A 7 -10.84 9.32 -0.70
C ASP A 7 -10.41 10.41 -1.69
N ALA A 8 -9.64 11.40 -1.22
CA ALA A 8 -9.47 12.69 -1.89
C ALA A 8 -8.52 12.66 -3.09
N ASP A 9 -7.66 11.69 -3.23
CA ASP A 9 -6.75 11.43 -4.37
C ASP A 9 -7.19 10.26 -5.25
N ASN A 10 -8.17 9.49 -4.78
CA ASN A 10 -8.82 8.37 -5.47
C ASN A 10 -7.89 7.16 -5.68
N ASP A 11 -7.14 6.82 -4.68
CA ASP A 11 -6.25 5.66 -4.67
C ASP A 11 -6.85 4.41 -3.98
N GLY A 12 -8.06 4.57 -3.40
CA GLY A 12 -8.79 3.51 -2.73
C GLY A 12 -8.47 3.38 -1.24
N ILE A 13 -7.62 4.26 -0.69
CA ILE A 13 -7.36 4.37 0.75
C ILE A 13 -8.12 5.61 1.28
N PRO A 14 -8.98 5.47 2.28
CA PRO A 14 -9.72 6.63 2.76
C PRO A 14 -8.85 7.66 3.50
N ASP A 15 -9.10 8.95 3.29
CA ASP A 15 -8.47 10.10 3.96
C ASP A 15 -8.29 9.91 5.47
N ASN A 16 -9.26 9.23 6.11
CA ASN A 16 -9.24 8.96 7.55
C ASN A 16 -8.15 7.97 7.95
N VAL A 17 -7.81 7.06 7.07
CA VAL A 17 -6.72 6.08 7.26
C VAL A 17 -5.38 6.79 7.06
N GLU A 18 -5.24 7.46 5.95
CA GLU A 18 -4.01 8.12 5.53
C GLU A 18 -3.64 9.34 6.39
N GLY A 19 -4.65 10.04 6.88
CA GLY A 19 -4.41 11.17 7.80
C GLY A 19 -3.81 10.76 9.14
N GLN A 20 -3.74 9.46 9.46
CA GLN A 20 -3.24 8.92 10.72
C GLN A 20 -2.05 7.99 10.46
N SER A 21 -1.11 7.92 11.40
CA SER A 21 -0.03 6.92 11.31
C SER A 21 -0.57 5.51 11.53
N THR A 22 0.04 4.52 10.93
CA THR A 22 -0.32 3.09 11.04
C THR A 22 -0.48 2.65 12.51
N LEU A 23 0.51 2.91 13.34
CA LEU A 23 0.46 2.57 14.78
C LEU A 23 -0.50 3.44 15.60
N GLY A 24 -0.87 4.62 15.10
CA GLY A 24 -1.70 5.59 15.81
C GLY A 24 -3.16 5.59 15.39
N TYR A 25 -3.53 4.73 14.49
CA TYR A 25 -4.87 4.74 13.93
C TYR A 25 -5.98 4.53 14.95
N VAL A 26 -7.00 5.37 14.85
CA VAL A 26 -8.23 5.31 15.62
C VAL A 26 -9.40 5.29 14.66
N ALA A 27 -10.13 4.18 14.62
CA ALA A 27 -11.32 4.07 13.78
C ALA A 27 -12.42 5.06 14.24
N PRO A 28 -13.22 5.61 13.34
CA PRO A 28 -14.38 6.40 13.72
C PRO A 28 -15.37 5.55 14.50
N SER A 29 -16.03 6.17 15.49
CA SER A 29 -17.04 5.50 16.31
C SER A 29 -18.45 5.52 15.69
N GLY A 30 -18.65 6.37 14.68
CA GLY A 30 -19.97 6.66 14.12
C GLY A 30 -20.89 7.45 15.08
N VAL A 31 -20.33 8.04 16.15
CA VAL A 31 -21.08 8.77 17.17
C VAL A 31 -20.58 10.19 17.27
N ASP A 32 -21.50 11.15 17.25
CA ASP A 32 -21.31 12.56 17.61
C ASP A 32 -22.37 12.90 18.67
N ALA A 33 -22.05 12.60 19.92
CA ALA A 33 -23.01 12.72 21.03
C ALA A 33 -23.36 14.18 21.39
N ASN A 34 -22.47 15.10 21.09
CA ASN A 34 -22.67 16.52 21.41
C ASN A 34 -23.17 17.34 20.19
N GLY A 35 -23.18 16.75 18.98
CA GLY A 35 -23.69 17.38 17.76
C GLY A 35 -22.79 18.49 17.21
N ASN A 36 -21.49 18.43 17.44
CA ASN A 36 -20.53 19.44 16.99
C ASN A 36 -19.98 19.18 15.56
N GLY A 37 -20.28 18.01 14.98
CA GLY A 37 -19.84 17.58 13.65
C GLY A 37 -18.49 16.86 13.66
N LEU A 38 -17.92 16.55 14.83
CA LEU A 38 -16.72 15.73 14.99
C LEU A 38 -17.13 14.41 15.65
N ASP A 39 -16.63 13.29 15.13
CA ASP A 39 -16.84 11.98 15.76
C ASP A 39 -16.23 11.93 17.17
N ASP A 40 -16.93 11.33 18.13
CA ASP A 40 -16.50 11.26 19.53
C ASP A 40 -15.14 10.56 19.69
N ALA A 41 -14.75 9.67 18.77
CA ALA A 41 -13.44 8.99 18.79
C ALA A 41 -12.28 9.98 18.60
N TYR A 42 -12.51 11.07 17.89
CA TYR A 42 -11.50 12.09 17.60
C TYR A 42 -11.56 13.29 18.55
N GLU A 43 -12.48 13.29 19.49
CA GLU A 43 -12.52 14.32 20.51
C GLU A 43 -11.37 14.20 21.52
N GLY A 44 -10.75 15.30 21.84
CA GLY A 44 -9.65 15.32 22.81
C GLY A 44 -8.30 14.88 22.23
N ALA A 45 -7.77 13.76 22.70
CA ALA A 45 -6.43 13.30 22.31
C ALA A 45 -6.40 12.54 20.95
N GLY A 46 -7.57 12.18 20.42
CA GLY A 46 -7.69 11.50 19.12
C GLY A 46 -7.77 12.44 17.91
N TYR A 47 -7.70 13.76 18.13
CA TYR A 47 -7.81 14.73 17.04
C TYR A 47 -6.57 14.72 16.14
N ILE A 48 -6.78 14.52 14.84
CA ILE A 48 -5.74 14.64 13.83
C ILE A 48 -5.44 16.12 13.61
N SER A 49 -4.44 16.65 14.29
CA SER A 49 -4.07 18.06 14.17
C SER A 49 -3.08 18.35 13.05
N VAL A 50 -2.36 17.34 12.64
CA VAL A 50 -1.43 17.35 11.50
C VAL A 50 -1.59 15.99 10.84
N PRO A 51 -2.14 15.92 9.62
CA PRO A 51 -2.17 14.68 8.85
C PRO A 51 -0.78 14.12 8.62
N THR A 52 -0.68 12.81 8.47
CA THR A 52 0.56 12.14 8.09
C THR A 52 1.03 12.68 6.74
N ASN A 53 2.32 12.76 6.56
CA ASN A 53 3.03 13.06 5.33
C ASN A 53 4.33 12.27 5.43
N THR A 54 4.33 11.09 4.83
CA THR A 54 5.34 10.07 5.00
C THR A 54 6.69 10.51 4.45
N ASP A 55 6.74 11.00 3.23
CA ASP A 55 7.95 11.48 2.58
C ASP A 55 8.43 12.87 3.05
N THR A 56 7.57 13.66 3.71
CA THR A 56 7.82 15.02 4.24
C THR A 56 8.10 16.10 3.18
N VAL A 57 7.83 15.86 1.90
CA VAL A 57 8.26 16.74 0.79
C VAL A 57 7.13 17.52 0.14
N ASP A 58 5.99 16.93 -0.18
CA ASP A 58 4.89 17.56 -0.92
C ASP A 58 3.55 17.55 -0.18
N ALA A 59 2.56 16.78 -0.62
CA ALA A 59 1.25 16.77 0.01
C ALA A 59 1.24 15.83 1.23
N PRO A 60 0.29 15.93 2.16
CA PRO A 60 0.02 14.86 3.11
C PRO A 60 -0.53 13.63 2.37
N ASP A 61 -0.29 12.44 2.92
CA ASP A 61 -0.63 11.14 2.31
C ASP A 61 -2.04 11.15 1.69
N TYR A 62 -3.06 11.60 2.37
CA TYR A 62 -4.45 11.65 1.89
C TYR A 62 -4.69 12.55 0.65
N LEU A 63 -3.68 13.14 0.08
CA LEU A 63 -3.69 13.97 -1.14
C LEU A 63 -2.51 13.63 -2.05
N ASP A 64 -1.78 12.59 -1.73
CA ASP A 64 -0.59 12.16 -2.42
C ASP A 64 -0.78 10.74 -2.91
N ALA A 65 -0.66 10.48 -4.15
CA ALA A 65 -0.89 9.18 -4.77
C ALA A 65 0.38 8.30 -4.82
N ASP A 66 1.45 8.71 -4.13
CA ASP A 66 2.75 8.03 -3.98
C ASP A 66 3.37 8.53 -2.67
N SER A 67 2.77 8.10 -1.54
CA SER A 67 2.97 8.68 -0.20
C SER A 67 4.40 8.62 0.31
N ASP A 68 5.19 7.63 -0.09
CA ASP A 68 6.60 7.48 0.28
C ASP A 68 7.58 7.94 -0.82
N ASN A 69 7.06 8.26 -2.02
CA ASN A 69 7.82 8.72 -3.18
C ASN A 69 8.86 7.69 -3.68
N ASP A 70 8.56 6.40 -3.60
CA ASP A 70 9.42 5.33 -4.10
C ASP A 70 9.28 5.10 -5.61
N GLY A 71 8.19 5.62 -6.21
CA GLY A 71 7.87 5.56 -7.64
C GLY A 71 6.78 4.55 -7.99
N LEU A 72 6.28 3.79 -7.04
CA LEU A 72 4.99 3.09 -7.10
C LEU A 72 3.91 4.03 -6.57
N THR A 73 2.67 3.78 -6.87
CA THR A 73 1.57 4.57 -6.32
C THR A 73 0.84 3.78 -5.26
N ASP A 74 0.31 4.47 -4.25
CA ASP A 74 -0.39 3.87 -3.11
C ASP A 74 -1.46 2.86 -3.54
N ILE A 75 -2.18 3.13 -4.64
CA ILE A 75 -3.16 2.22 -5.22
C ILE A 75 -2.53 0.91 -5.73
N VAL A 76 -1.32 0.96 -6.22
CA VAL A 76 -0.59 -0.22 -6.69
C VAL A 76 -0.13 -1.05 -5.49
N GLU A 77 0.46 -0.42 -4.51
CA GLU A 77 0.99 -1.07 -3.31
C GLU A 77 -0.10 -1.60 -2.39
N ASN A 78 -1.21 -0.84 -2.24
CA ASN A 78 -2.36 -1.28 -1.46
C ASN A 78 -3.10 -2.47 -2.08
N ASN A 79 -2.89 -2.72 -3.36
CA ASN A 79 -3.78 -3.61 -4.12
C ASN A 79 -3.35 -5.07 -4.17
N GLU A 80 -2.61 -5.64 -3.33
CA GLU A 80 -2.33 -7.10 -3.30
C GLU A 80 -3.40 -7.97 -4.06
N GLY A 81 -3.63 -7.69 -5.35
CA GLY A 81 -4.59 -8.40 -6.20
C GLY A 81 -6.05 -7.90 -6.11
N VAL A 82 -6.31 -6.70 -5.69
CA VAL A 82 -7.67 -6.14 -5.59
C VAL A 82 -7.93 -5.08 -6.66
N ALA A 83 -9.16 -4.95 -7.01
CA ALA A 83 -9.77 -4.32 -8.15
C ALA A 83 -9.20 -2.94 -8.54
N ILE A 84 -8.89 -2.81 -9.82
CA ILE A 84 -8.66 -1.52 -10.50
C ILE A 84 -9.90 -0.64 -10.34
N ALA A 85 -9.68 0.65 -10.06
CA ALA A 85 -10.76 1.64 -10.01
C ALA A 85 -11.71 1.52 -11.20
N THR A 86 -12.99 1.39 -10.94
CA THR A 86 -14.01 1.31 -12.00
C THR A 86 -14.36 2.67 -12.56
N GLY A 87 -14.03 3.76 -11.85
CA GLY A 87 -14.47 5.12 -12.12
C GLY A 87 -15.95 5.32 -11.83
N VAL A 88 -16.56 4.45 -11.03
CA VAL A 88 -17.96 4.53 -10.58
C VAL A 88 -17.98 4.68 -9.08
N ASP A 89 -18.71 5.68 -8.61
CA ASP A 89 -19.04 5.96 -7.23
C ASP A 89 -20.56 6.12 -7.18
N THR A 90 -21.25 5.08 -6.71
CA THR A 90 -22.72 4.99 -6.83
C THR A 90 -23.46 5.87 -5.83
N ASP A 91 -22.92 6.10 -4.67
CA ASP A 91 -23.56 6.89 -3.62
C ASP A 91 -23.00 8.30 -3.45
N GLY A 92 -21.84 8.58 -4.06
CA GLY A 92 -21.26 9.92 -4.18
C GLY A 92 -20.49 10.37 -2.95
N ASP A 93 -19.87 9.44 -2.22
CA ASP A 93 -19.07 9.74 -1.04
C ASP A 93 -17.57 9.91 -1.34
N GLY A 94 -17.13 9.56 -2.55
CA GLY A 94 -15.77 9.72 -3.05
C GLY A 94 -15.02 8.42 -3.25
N LEU A 95 -15.41 7.33 -2.56
CA LEU A 95 -14.79 6.02 -2.72
C LEU A 95 -15.35 5.32 -3.96
N ASP A 96 -14.51 4.70 -4.78
CA ASP A 96 -14.92 3.94 -5.96
C ASP A 96 -15.62 2.63 -5.56
N ASP A 97 -16.72 2.29 -6.28
CA ASP A 97 -17.50 1.06 -6.07
C ASP A 97 -16.63 -0.23 -6.08
N ALA A 98 -15.40 -0.18 -6.58
CA ALA A 98 -14.46 -1.31 -6.54
C ALA A 98 -14.02 -1.64 -5.12
N TRP A 99 -13.94 -0.65 -4.27
CA TRP A 99 -13.48 -0.73 -2.87
C TRP A 99 -14.60 -0.48 -1.86
N ASP A 100 -15.74 0.09 -2.31
CA ASP A 100 -16.91 0.38 -1.50
C ASP A 100 -17.90 -0.79 -1.52
N ASP A 101 -18.09 -1.47 -0.39
CA ASP A 101 -19.06 -2.57 -0.23
C ASP A 101 -20.34 -2.14 0.52
N VAL A 102 -20.40 -0.92 1.01
CA VAL A 102 -21.53 -0.37 1.78
C VAL A 102 -22.04 0.91 1.16
N VAL A 103 -23.28 0.92 0.75
CA VAL A 103 -23.94 2.12 0.24
C VAL A 103 -24.17 3.15 1.34
N GLY A 104 -23.41 4.24 1.29
CA GLY A 104 -23.50 5.37 2.21
C GLY A 104 -22.16 5.73 2.80
N ASN A 105 -21.87 6.98 3.02
CA ASN A 105 -20.62 7.48 3.57
C ASN A 105 -20.22 6.71 4.85
N ASP A 106 -19.56 5.58 4.68
CA ASP A 106 -19.04 4.71 5.72
C ASP A 106 -17.52 4.55 5.62
N VAL A 107 -16.81 5.35 6.37
CA VAL A 107 -15.37 5.29 6.52
C VAL A 107 -14.84 4.02 7.24
N ASN A 108 -15.66 3.00 7.41
CA ASN A 108 -15.29 1.71 7.97
C ASN A 108 -15.44 0.57 6.96
N ASP A 109 -15.44 0.87 5.68
CA ASP A 109 -15.52 -0.13 4.64
C ASP A 109 -14.28 -1.02 4.53
N ASN A 110 -14.35 -2.14 3.82
CA ASN A 110 -13.46 -3.30 3.91
C ASN A 110 -11.95 -3.05 3.92
N ILE A 111 -11.52 -1.94 3.34
CA ILE A 111 -10.10 -1.54 3.28
C ILE A 111 -9.70 -0.71 4.51
N ASN A 112 -10.60 -0.46 5.42
CA ASN A 112 -10.57 0.62 6.40
C ASN A 112 -10.01 0.27 7.77
N THR A 113 -9.34 -0.83 7.91
CA THR A 113 -8.54 -1.05 9.11
C THR A 113 -7.09 -1.09 8.71
N PRO A 114 -6.31 -0.03 8.94
CA PRO A 114 -4.89 -0.07 8.69
C PRO A 114 -4.27 -1.04 9.68
N ASN A 115 -4.28 -2.28 9.32
CA ASN A 115 -3.39 -3.25 9.87
C ASN A 115 -2.75 -3.93 8.68
N ALA A 116 -1.51 -4.26 8.81
CA ALA A 116 -0.71 -4.95 7.85
C ALA A 116 -1.38 -6.15 7.13
N ALA A 117 -2.48 -6.68 7.66
CA ALA A 117 -3.25 -7.76 7.06
C ALA A 117 -4.28 -7.30 6.01
N THR A 118 -4.54 -6.01 5.87
CA THR A 118 -5.54 -5.44 4.95
C THR A 118 -4.99 -4.43 3.97
N LEU A 119 -3.84 -3.85 4.25
CA LEU A 119 -3.17 -2.82 3.44
C LEU A 119 -1.78 -3.22 2.94
N GLY A 120 -1.40 -4.49 3.06
CA GLY A 120 -0.04 -4.94 2.78
C GLY A 120 0.98 -4.55 3.86
N ASP A 121 1.97 -5.39 4.06
CA ASP A 121 3.16 -5.22 4.92
C ASP A 121 4.08 -6.37 4.51
N GLU A 122 4.71 -6.25 3.34
CA GLU A 122 5.38 -7.37 2.66
C GLU A 122 6.64 -7.80 3.40
N ASP A 123 7.41 -6.86 3.94
CA ASP A 123 8.61 -7.15 4.73
C ASP A 123 8.32 -7.50 6.19
N GLY A 124 7.10 -7.23 6.69
CA GLY A 124 6.63 -7.60 8.02
C GLY A 124 7.15 -6.71 9.14
N ASP A 125 7.56 -5.48 8.87
CA ASP A 125 8.13 -4.54 9.84
C ASP A 125 7.04 -3.83 10.67
N GLY A 126 5.79 -3.77 10.18
CA GLY A 126 4.59 -3.23 10.83
C GLY A 126 4.21 -1.81 10.38
N GLU A 127 4.89 -1.23 9.41
CA GLU A 127 4.37 -0.15 8.59
C GLU A 127 3.63 -0.77 7.39
N VAL A 128 2.85 -0.03 6.66
CA VAL A 128 2.08 -0.51 5.51
C VAL A 128 2.80 -0.15 4.22
N ASP A 129 2.75 -1.01 3.20
CA ASP A 129 3.55 -0.91 1.98
C ASP A 129 3.49 0.48 1.34
N TYR A 130 2.32 1.11 1.23
CA TYR A 130 2.18 2.45 0.64
C TYR A 130 2.87 3.59 1.43
N ARG A 131 3.50 3.27 2.55
CA ARG A 131 4.27 4.19 3.40
C ARG A 131 5.68 3.73 3.64
N ASP A 132 6.04 2.59 3.14
CA ASP A 132 7.29 1.96 3.44
C ASP A 132 8.02 1.57 2.16
N ILE A 133 9.16 2.18 1.96
CA ILE A 133 10.03 1.84 0.84
C ILE A 133 10.57 0.43 1.08
N LEU A 134 10.16 -0.55 0.27
CA LEU A 134 10.59 -1.94 0.38
C LEU A 134 12.12 -2.06 0.46
N ASP A 135 12.60 -2.78 1.47
CA ASP A 135 14.01 -3.11 1.73
C ASP A 135 14.04 -4.58 2.19
N SER A 136 14.00 -5.49 1.23
CA SER A 136 13.74 -6.92 1.46
C SER A 136 14.77 -7.60 2.35
N ASP A 137 16.04 -7.18 2.30
CA ASP A 137 17.10 -7.73 3.14
C ASP A 137 17.38 -6.91 4.40
N ASN A 138 16.74 -5.74 4.54
CA ASN A 138 16.89 -4.81 5.66
C ASN A 138 18.31 -4.24 5.82
N ASP A 139 19.03 -4.02 4.73
CA ASP A 139 20.40 -3.43 4.77
C ASP A 139 20.40 -1.89 4.79
N GLY A 140 19.26 -1.27 4.50
CA GLY A 140 19.02 0.17 4.49
C GLY A 140 19.15 0.78 3.09
N VAL A 141 19.11 -0.05 2.06
CA VAL A 141 19.01 0.35 0.64
C VAL A 141 17.70 -0.23 0.11
N ALA A 142 16.83 0.58 -0.42
CA ALA A 142 15.54 0.13 -0.91
C ALA A 142 15.67 -0.69 -2.20
N ASP A 143 14.82 -1.69 -2.41
CA ASP A 143 14.83 -2.61 -3.54
C ASP A 143 14.84 -1.90 -4.90
N ASN A 144 14.16 -0.76 -5.03
CA ASN A 144 14.13 0.03 -6.26
C ASN A 144 15.49 0.63 -6.66
N VAL A 145 16.46 0.63 -5.76
CA VAL A 145 17.83 1.15 -5.98
C VAL A 145 18.92 0.18 -5.54
N ASP A 146 18.56 -0.92 -4.88
CA ASP A 146 19.48 -2.00 -4.54
C ASP A 146 19.78 -2.85 -5.80
N PRO A 147 20.97 -3.28 -6.05
CA PRO A 147 21.30 -4.23 -7.11
C PRO A 147 21.30 -5.71 -6.71
N ASP A 148 21.00 -6.05 -5.44
CA ASP A 148 21.06 -7.40 -4.82
C ASP A 148 20.09 -7.45 -3.65
N ASP A 149 18.77 -7.49 -3.97
CA ASP A 149 17.66 -7.23 -3.05
C ASP A 149 17.57 -8.21 -1.87
N ASP A 150 18.11 -9.40 -1.98
CA ASP A 150 18.16 -10.40 -0.90
C ASP A 150 19.55 -10.57 -0.26
N ASN A 151 20.59 -9.86 -0.79
CA ASN A 151 21.98 -9.88 -0.32
C ASN A 151 22.63 -11.29 -0.33
N ASP A 152 22.22 -12.18 -1.24
CA ASP A 152 22.85 -13.50 -1.41
C ASP A 152 24.20 -13.43 -2.15
N GLY A 153 24.49 -12.29 -2.80
CA GLY A 153 25.70 -11.99 -3.57
C GLY A 153 25.59 -12.32 -5.07
N VAL A 154 24.43 -12.69 -5.55
CA VAL A 154 24.04 -12.70 -6.94
C VAL A 154 23.23 -11.42 -7.19
N LEU A 155 23.39 -10.77 -8.31
CA LEU A 155 22.67 -9.53 -8.60
C LEU A 155 21.28 -9.84 -9.19
N ASP A 156 20.24 -9.07 -8.82
CA ASP A 156 18.89 -9.16 -9.35
C ASP A 156 18.85 -9.23 -10.87
N THR A 157 19.68 -8.43 -11.56
CA THR A 157 19.79 -8.48 -13.03
C THR A 157 20.18 -9.85 -13.58
N THR A 158 20.74 -10.72 -12.76
CA THR A 158 21.06 -12.11 -13.11
C THR A 158 19.90 -13.04 -12.81
N GLU A 159 19.27 -12.85 -11.67
CA GLU A 159 18.20 -13.68 -11.12
C GLU A 159 16.86 -13.40 -11.79
N LEU A 160 16.58 -12.16 -12.13
CA LEU A 160 15.41 -11.77 -12.91
C LEU A 160 15.33 -12.43 -14.31
N GLY A 161 16.43 -13.07 -14.76
CA GLY A 161 16.44 -13.76 -16.04
C GLY A 161 16.14 -12.88 -17.26
N GLY A 162 16.22 -11.56 -17.10
CA GLY A 162 15.91 -10.55 -18.11
C GLY A 162 14.45 -10.09 -18.09
N VAL A 163 13.71 -10.41 -17.06
CA VAL A 163 12.41 -9.80 -16.75
C VAL A 163 12.67 -8.41 -16.16
N ASP A 164 11.87 -7.42 -16.55
CA ASP A 164 11.90 -6.10 -15.95
C ASP A 164 10.79 -6.06 -14.87
N PRO A 165 11.15 -5.92 -13.57
CA PRO A 165 10.17 -5.92 -12.50
C PRO A 165 9.21 -4.72 -12.56
N PHE A 166 9.64 -3.60 -13.12
CA PHE A 166 8.83 -2.39 -13.26
C PHE A 166 8.05 -2.30 -14.58
N ALA A 167 8.10 -3.33 -15.43
CA ALA A 167 7.30 -3.38 -16.63
C ALA A 167 5.90 -3.94 -16.32
N ASP A 168 4.88 -3.38 -16.95
CA ASP A 168 3.53 -3.92 -17.01
C ASP A 168 3.44 -4.87 -18.21
N ALA A 169 3.62 -6.17 -17.96
CA ALA A 169 3.79 -7.16 -19.04
C ALA A 169 2.49 -7.55 -19.72
N ASP A 170 1.36 -7.50 -19.04
CA ASP A 170 0.05 -7.88 -19.56
C ASP A 170 -0.86 -6.67 -19.86
N GLY A 171 -0.51 -5.48 -19.34
CA GLY A 171 -1.17 -4.21 -19.64
C GLY A 171 -2.39 -3.96 -18.76
N ASP A 172 -2.43 -4.53 -17.56
CA ASP A 172 -3.53 -4.35 -16.62
C ASP A 172 -3.37 -3.15 -15.69
N GLY A 173 -2.18 -2.57 -15.62
CA GLY A 173 -1.86 -1.37 -14.85
C GLY A 173 -0.96 -1.63 -13.65
N PHE A 174 -0.61 -2.89 -13.36
CA PHE A 174 0.34 -3.25 -12.32
C PHE A 174 1.74 -3.52 -12.90
N PRO A 175 2.82 -3.00 -12.30
CA PRO A 175 4.17 -3.48 -12.58
C PRO A 175 4.33 -4.96 -12.18
N ASN A 176 5.20 -5.68 -12.88
CA ASN A 176 5.38 -7.13 -12.68
C ASN A 176 5.72 -7.54 -11.24
N ASN A 177 6.45 -6.71 -10.50
CA ASN A 177 6.88 -7.00 -9.11
C ASN A 177 5.74 -6.98 -8.09
N VAL A 178 4.67 -6.22 -8.36
CA VAL A 178 3.47 -6.11 -7.52
C VAL A 178 2.22 -6.69 -8.18
N ASP A 179 2.37 -7.37 -9.31
CA ASP A 179 1.28 -7.95 -10.09
C ASP A 179 0.98 -9.39 -9.62
N PRO A 180 -0.17 -9.62 -8.92
CA PRO A 180 -0.48 -10.93 -8.31
C PRO A 180 -0.71 -12.05 -9.32
N ASP A 181 -0.96 -11.76 -10.59
CA ASP A 181 -1.13 -12.78 -11.62
C ASP A 181 0.09 -12.90 -12.54
N PHE A 182 1.11 -12.06 -12.35
CA PHE A 182 2.40 -12.22 -13.02
C PHE A 182 3.21 -13.36 -12.38
N THR A 183 3.54 -14.34 -13.19
CA THR A 183 4.29 -15.53 -12.77
C THR A 183 5.54 -15.73 -13.61
N GLY A 184 6.12 -14.62 -14.07
CA GLY A 184 7.22 -14.63 -15.03
C GLY A 184 8.61 -14.57 -14.42
N PHE A 185 8.73 -14.31 -13.13
CA PHE A 185 10.02 -14.33 -12.45
C PHE A 185 10.57 -15.75 -12.30
N PRO A 186 11.90 -15.95 -12.40
CA PRO A 186 12.51 -17.20 -11.99
C PRO A 186 12.20 -17.52 -10.51
N ASP A 187 11.96 -18.79 -10.22
CA ASP A 187 11.73 -19.37 -8.90
C ASP A 187 12.26 -20.80 -9.00
N ALA A 188 13.52 -21.00 -8.62
CA ALA A 188 14.27 -22.20 -8.96
C ALA A 188 13.83 -23.40 -8.14
N ASP A 189 13.42 -23.20 -6.90
CA ASP A 189 12.96 -24.27 -6.00
C ASP A 189 11.43 -24.40 -5.95
N ASN A 190 10.70 -23.44 -6.50
CA ASN A 190 9.24 -23.35 -6.58
C ASN A 190 8.56 -23.26 -5.21
N ASP A 191 9.12 -22.50 -4.30
CA ASP A 191 8.52 -22.24 -2.99
C ASP A 191 7.53 -21.05 -3.00
N GLY A 192 7.56 -20.22 -4.03
CA GLY A 192 6.70 -19.08 -4.27
C GLY A 192 7.39 -17.73 -4.09
N THR A 193 8.63 -17.72 -3.62
CA THR A 193 9.49 -16.55 -3.57
C THR A 193 10.31 -16.50 -4.87
N PRO A 194 10.32 -15.39 -5.61
CA PRO A 194 11.21 -15.26 -6.76
C PRO A 194 12.69 -15.30 -6.38
N ASP A 195 13.55 -15.82 -7.27
CA ASP A 195 14.99 -15.96 -7.01
C ASP A 195 15.67 -14.66 -6.54
N TYR A 196 15.24 -13.50 -7.03
CA TYR A 196 15.84 -12.19 -6.68
C TYR A 196 15.42 -11.65 -5.30
N LEU A 197 14.51 -12.33 -4.61
CA LEU A 197 14.05 -12.05 -3.24
C LEU A 197 14.30 -13.25 -2.31
N ASP A 198 15.01 -14.28 -2.78
CA ASP A 198 15.19 -15.54 -2.06
C ASP A 198 16.66 -15.83 -1.78
N LEU A 199 17.06 -15.58 -0.55
CA LEU A 199 18.42 -15.79 -0.03
C LEU A 199 19.00 -17.21 -0.25
N ASP A 200 18.18 -18.22 -0.55
CA ASP A 200 18.60 -19.61 -0.82
C ASP A 200 17.77 -20.18 -1.97
N SER A 201 17.85 -19.53 -3.15
CA SER A 201 17.02 -19.74 -4.35
C SER A 201 16.85 -21.21 -4.79
N ASP A 202 17.73 -22.13 -4.39
CA ASP A 202 17.59 -23.57 -4.69
C ASP A 202 17.31 -24.45 -3.47
N ASN A 203 17.12 -23.84 -2.27
CA ASN A 203 16.82 -24.48 -1.00
C ASN A 203 17.83 -25.59 -0.62
N ASP A 204 19.10 -25.43 -0.99
CA ASP A 204 20.15 -26.41 -0.66
C ASP A 204 20.84 -26.14 0.70
N GLY A 205 20.53 -25.01 1.34
CA GLY A 205 21.03 -24.56 2.64
C GLY A 205 22.38 -23.82 2.53
N ILE A 206 22.69 -23.29 1.37
CA ILE A 206 23.87 -22.45 1.09
C ILE A 206 23.34 -21.15 0.45
N THR A 207 23.39 -20.06 1.20
CA THR A 207 23.06 -18.71 0.76
C THR A 207 24.25 -18.04 0.12
#